data_c88eb51afc7e5872b3f454ef3d8e3c73
#
_entry.id   c88eb51afc7e5872b3f454ef3d8e3c73
#
_cell.length_a   1.000
_cell.length_b   1.000
_cell.length_c   1.000
_cell.angle_alpha   90.00
_cell.angle_beta   90.00
_cell.angle_gamma   90.00
#
_symmetry.space_group_name_H-M   'P 1'
#
loop_
_entity.id
_entity.type
_entity.pdbx_description
1 polymer ?
#
loop_
_entity_poly.entity_id
_entity_poly.type
_entity_poly.pdbx_seq_one_letter_code
_entity_poly.pdbx_strand_id
1 'polypeptide(L)'
;MKLSFRWYGKSDPIPLEYIRQIPGMRSIVTAVYDVKPVEVWPEESLAGLKKDCEDNGLLFDVVESIPVHEDIKLGRGDVERLLEVYCENIRRCAKYGVKCVTYNFMPVFDWTRTQLDKKGADGSTSLVMYWEQMQGLDPLTDDIHLPGWDASYTQEEVRDLIRAYGEL
;
A
#
# COMPACT_ATOMS: atom_id res chain seq x y z
N MET A 1 17.94 9.58 -13.61
CA MET A 1 16.58 9.44 -13.09
C MET A 1 15.73 8.73 -14.15
N LYS A 2 14.86 7.79 -13.76
CA LYS A 2 13.93 7.09 -14.66
C LYS A 2 12.51 7.59 -14.40
N LEU A 3 11.71 7.79 -15.44
CA LEU A 3 10.29 8.04 -15.31
C LEU A 3 9.60 6.71 -15.00
N SER A 4 8.84 6.68 -13.92
CA SER A 4 8.11 5.50 -13.45
C SER A 4 6.64 5.85 -13.23
N PHE A 5 5.76 4.87 -13.40
CA PHE A 5 4.33 5.00 -13.17
C PHE A 5 3.86 3.99 -12.12
N ARG A 6 2.98 4.42 -11.22
CA ARG A 6 2.33 3.52 -10.26
C ARG A 6 1.24 2.72 -10.97
N TRP A 7 1.32 1.40 -10.89
CA TRP A 7 0.34 0.47 -11.45
C TRP A 7 -0.16 -0.49 -10.36
N TYR A 8 -1.46 -0.58 -10.21
CA TYR A 8 -2.11 -1.38 -9.16
C TYR A 8 -2.40 -2.82 -9.58
N GLY A 9 -1.63 -3.36 -10.51
CA GLY A 9 -1.74 -4.74 -10.97
C GLY A 9 -2.85 -4.93 -12.01
N LYS A 10 -3.23 -6.18 -12.23
CA LYS A 10 -4.17 -6.56 -13.31
C LYS A 10 -5.59 -6.01 -13.13
N SER A 11 -5.94 -5.57 -11.93
CA SER A 11 -7.22 -4.91 -11.63
C SER A 11 -7.20 -3.39 -11.86
N ASP A 12 -6.03 -2.81 -12.17
CA ASP A 12 -5.93 -1.39 -12.48
C ASP A 12 -6.71 -1.07 -13.77
N PRO A 13 -7.57 -0.05 -13.78
CA PRO A 13 -8.27 0.37 -14.97
C PRO A 13 -7.34 0.89 -16.07
N ILE A 14 -6.09 1.23 -15.74
CA ILE A 14 -5.07 1.68 -16.69
C ILE A 14 -4.13 0.51 -17.00
N PRO A 15 -4.20 -0.10 -18.20
CA PRO A 15 -3.34 -1.22 -18.55
C PRO A 15 -1.91 -0.75 -18.88
N LEU A 16 -0.95 -1.69 -18.80
CA LEU A 16 0.47 -1.40 -19.07
C LEU A 16 0.71 -0.89 -20.49
N GLU A 17 -0.10 -1.31 -21.45
CA GLU A 17 -0.05 -0.86 -22.84
C GLU A 17 -0.31 0.64 -22.99
N TYR A 18 -1.13 1.23 -22.10
CA TYR A 18 -1.36 2.68 -22.09
C TYR A 18 -0.23 3.40 -21.39
N ILE A 19 0.27 2.86 -20.29
CA ILE A 19 1.38 3.44 -19.53
C ILE A 19 2.63 3.53 -20.41
N ARG A 20 2.94 2.49 -21.19
CA ARG A 20 4.12 2.50 -22.09
C ARG A 20 4.06 3.58 -23.17
N GLN A 21 2.88 4.09 -23.52
CA GLN A 21 2.72 5.15 -24.54
C GLN A 21 3.16 6.53 -24.03
N ILE A 22 3.31 6.69 -22.71
CA ILE A 22 3.77 7.95 -22.13
C ILE A 22 5.22 8.19 -22.56
N PRO A 23 5.54 9.36 -23.20
CA PRO A 23 6.88 9.64 -23.66
C PRO A 23 7.92 9.57 -22.53
N GLY A 24 8.97 8.79 -22.74
CA GLY A 24 10.03 8.62 -21.75
C GLY A 24 9.74 7.65 -20.62
N MET A 25 8.57 7.01 -20.59
CA MET A 25 8.25 5.98 -19.59
C MET A 25 9.23 4.81 -19.67
N ARG A 26 9.70 4.36 -18.51
CA ARG A 26 10.71 3.30 -18.42
C ARG A 26 10.37 2.20 -17.42
N SER A 27 9.69 2.52 -16.35
CA SER A 27 9.60 1.63 -15.20
C SER A 27 8.22 1.66 -14.56
N ILE A 28 7.89 0.59 -13.86
CA ILE A 28 6.67 0.44 -13.08
C ILE A 28 7.00 0.40 -11.60
N VAL A 29 6.15 1.05 -10.83
CA VAL A 29 6.05 0.93 -9.38
C VAL A 29 4.80 0.11 -9.10
N THR A 30 4.93 -1.06 -8.49
CA THR A 30 3.80 -1.95 -8.18
C THR A 30 4.10 -2.82 -6.97
N ALA A 31 3.18 -3.69 -6.58
CA ALA A 31 3.35 -4.65 -5.49
C ALA A 31 2.57 -5.93 -5.77
N VAL A 32 2.72 -6.93 -4.90
CA VAL A 32 1.84 -8.10 -4.85
C VAL A 32 0.67 -7.74 -3.93
N TYR A 33 -0.56 -7.69 -4.47
CA TYR A 33 -1.73 -7.17 -3.76
C TYR A 33 -2.64 -8.25 -3.16
N ASP A 34 -2.46 -9.50 -3.54
CA ASP A 34 -3.32 -10.65 -3.21
C ASP A 34 -2.74 -11.55 -2.11
N VAL A 35 -1.68 -11.09 -1.41
CA VAL A 35 -1.02 -11.84 -0.35
C VAL A 35 -1.06 -11.06 0.95
N LYS A 36 -1.39 -11.75 2.05
CA LYS A 36 -1.48 -11.13 3.37
C LYS A 36 -0.11 -10.68 3.90
N PRO A 37 -0.06 -9.61 4.72
CA PRO A 37 1.21 -9.10 5.30
C PRO A 37 2.01 -10.10 6.12
N VAL A 38 1.38 -11.19 6.60
CA VAL A 38 2.00 -12.25 7.39
C VAL A 38 2.60 -13.39 6.55
N GLU A 39 2.49 -13.29 5.24
CA GLU A 39 2.86 -14.37 4.31
C GLU A 39 4.01 -13.93 3.40
N VAL A 40 4.83 -14.92 3.03
CA VAL A 40 5.88 -14.72 2.03
C VAL A 40 5.25 -14.71 0.64
N TRP A 41 5.55 -13.68 -0.13
CA TRP A 41 5.06 -13.55 -1.51
C TRP A 41 5.49 -14.71 -2.39
N PRO A 42 4.57 -15.36 -3.11
CA PRO A 42 4.92 -16.42 -4.05
C PRO A 42 5.89 -15.94 -5.12
N GLU A 43 6.87 -16.76 -5.47
CA GLU A 43 7.83 -16.40 -6.54
C GLU A 43 7.14 -16.24 -7.89
N GLU A 44 6.10 -17.03 -8.15
CA GLU A 44 5.29 -16.95 -9.37
C GLU A 44 4.57 -15.60 -9.49
N SER A 45 4.14 -14.97 -8.39
CA SER A 45 3.54 -13.63 -8.42
C SER A 45 4.55 -12.58 -8.88
N LEU A 46 5.78 -12.62 -8.33
CA LEU A 46 6.85 -11.71 -8.73
C LEU A 46 7.34 -11.97 -10.16
N ALA A 47 7.45 -13.25 -10.55
CA ALA A 47 7.78 -13.63 -11.92
C ALA A 47 6.72 -13.14 -12.92
N GLY A 48 5.43 -13.26 -12.55
CA GLY A 48 4.31 -12.79 -13.34
C GLY A 48 4.34 -11.27 -13.52
N LEU A 49 4.51 -10.50 -12.44
CA LEU A 49 4.63 -9.04 -12.51
C LEU A 49 5.81 -8.59 -13.38
N LYS A 50 6.96 -9.25 -13.21
CA LYS A 50 8.14 -8.97 -14.03
C LYS A 50 7.87 -9.24 -15.51
N LYS A 51 7.28 -10.40 -15.82
CA LYS A 51 6.93 -10.76 -17.19
C LYS A 51 5.93 -9.78 -17.81
N ASP A 52 4.87 -9.42 -17.09
CA ASP A 52 3.86 -8.46 -17.56
C ASP A 52 4.51 -7.10 -17.91
N CYS A 53 5.45 -6.63 -17.10
CA CYS A 53 6.22 -5.41 -17.39
C CYS A 53 7.11 -5.57 -18.62
N GLU A 54 7.90 -6.65 -18.70
CA GLU A 54 8.84 -6.92 -19.80
C GLU A 54 8.11 -7.09 -21.14
N ASP A 55 6.98 -7.78 -21.18
CA ASP A 55 6.13 -7.96 -22.36
C ASP A 55 5.63 -6.60 -22.91
N ASN A 56 5.54 -5.60 -22.05
CA ASN A 56 5.19 -4.22 -22.42
C ASN A 56 6.41 -3.29 -22.61
N GLY A 57 7.64 -3.82 -22.59
CA GLY A 57 8.86 -3.03 -22.76
C GLY A 57 9.14 -2.08 -21.58
N LEU A 58 8.62 -2.42 -20.38
CA LEU A 58 8.79 -1.70 -19.13
C LEU A 58 9.65 -2.49 -18.15
N LEU A 59 10.25 -1.82 -17.18
CA LEU A 59 11.04 -2.45 -16.12
C LEU A 59 10.21 -2.58 -14.85
N PHE A 60 10.37 -3.69 -14.15
CA PHE A 60 9.88 -3.87 -12.80
C PHE A 60 10.98 -3.49 -11.80
N ASP A 61 11.13 -2.20 -11.52
CA ASP A 61 12.26 -1.69 -10.72
C ASP A 61 11.89 -1.36 -9.27
N VAL A 62 10.61 -1.08 -8.99
CA VAL A 62 10.20 -0.56 -7.69
C VAL A 62 8.99 -1.33 -7.17
N VAL A 63 9.07 -1.72 -5.91
CA VAL A 63 7.96 -2.26 -5.13
C VAL A 63 7.48 -1.19 -4.13
N GLU A 64 6.23 -0.83 -4.23
CA GLU A 64 5.57 0.04 -3.27
C GLU A 64 4.18 -0.53 -2.93
N SER A 65 4.05 -1.19 -1.79
CA SER A 65 5.07 -1.46 -0.80
C SER A 65 5.03 -2.92 -0.38
N ILE A 66 6.05 -3.39 0.33
CA ILE A 66 5.90 -4.58 1.16
C ILE A 66 5.22 -4.10 2.46
N PRO A 67 4.02 -4.62 2.81
CA PRO A 67 3.33 -4.19 4.02
C PRO A 67 4.12 -4.55 5.29
N VAL A 68 4.28 -3.58 6.19
CA VAL A 68 4.83 -3.81 7.53
C VAL A 68 3.68 -4.13 8.47
N HIS A 69 3.69 -5.34 9.03
CA HIS A 69 2.63 -5.77 9.95
C HIS A 69 2.55 -4.90 11.20
N GLU A 70 1.34 -4.71 11.75
CA GLU A 70 1.14 -3.86 12.94
C GLU A 70 1.94 -4.34 14.15
N ASP A 71 2.07 -5.64 14.36
CA ASP A 71 2.86 -6.18 15.47
C ASP A 71 4.34 -5.82 15.39
N ILE A 72 4.90 -5.66 14.18
CA ILE A 72 6.27 -5.12 14.01
C ILE A 72 6.31 -3.66 14.48
N LYS A 73 5.34 -2.84 14.07
CA LYS A 73 5.27 -1.42 14.40
C LYS A 73 5.08 -1.19 15.91
N LEU A 74 4.34 -2.08 16.56
CA LEU A 74 4.01 -2.01 17.99
C LEU A 74 4.97 -2.81 18.87
N GLY A 75 5.88 -3.58 18.29
CA GLY A 75 6.85 -4.40 19.03
C GLY A 75 6.20 -5.52 19.84
N ARG A 76 5.09 -6.11 19.38
CA ARG A 76 4.33 -7.14 20.07
C ARG A 76 4.14 -8.41 19.24
N GLY A 77 3.71 -9.50 19.87
CA GLY A 77 3.48 -10.78 19.20
C GLY A 77 4.79 -11.42 18.71
N ASP A 78 4.69 -12.18 17.62
CA ASP A 78 5.83 -12.90 17.03
C ASP A 78 6.57 -12.02 16.00
N VAL A 79 7.18 -10.95 16.51
CA VAL A 79 7.91 -9.95 15.70
C VAL A 79 9.04 -10.59 14.91
N GLU A 80 9.77 -11.55 15.49
CA GLU A 80 10.90 -12.19 14.82
C GLU A 80 10.45 -12.93 13.56
N ARG A 81 9.39 -13.73 13.65
CA ARG A 81 8.83 -14.42 12.48
C ARG A 81 8.33 -13.44 11.42
N LEU A 82 7.67 -12.36 11.83
CA LEU A 82 7.16 -11.35 10.90
C LEU A 82 8.29 -10.60 10.19
N LEU A 83 9.40 -10.33 10.90
CA LEU A 83 10.60 -9.74 10.30
C LEU A 83 11.26 -10.71 9.32
N GLU A 84 11.31 -12.02 9.63
CA GLU A 84 11.81 -13.03 8.69
C GLU A 84 10.99 -13.06 7.39
N VAL A 85 9.66 -13.03 7.49
CA VAL A 85 8.76 -12.93 6.32
C VAL A 85 9.06 -11.67 5.52
N TYR A 86 9.20 -10.53 6.17
CA TYR A 86 9.51 -9.27 5.53
C TYR A 86 10.86 -9.30 4.81
N CYS A 87 11.90 -9.81 5.47
CA CYS A 87 13.23 -9.98 4.89
C CYS A 87 13.24 -10.95 3.70
N GLU A 88 12.46 -12.04 3.78
CA GLU A 88 12.35 -12.98 2.66
C GLU A 88 11.66 -12.33 1.45
N ASN A 89 10.63 -11.50 1.67
CA ASN A 89 10.01 -10.75 0.61
C ASN A 89 11.00 -9.78 -0.09
N ILE A 90 11.87 -9.11 0.68
CA ILE A 90 12.94 -8.28 0.11
C ILE A 90 13.90 -9.13 -0.75
N ARG A 91 14.33 -10.30 -0.26
CA ARG A 91 15.23 -11.18 -1.00
C ARG A 91 14.58 -11.65 -2.31
N ARG A 92 13.30 -12.01 -2.28
CA ARG A 92 12.55 -12.39 -3.48
C ARG A 92 12.43 -11.23 -4.46
N CYS A 93 12.08 -10.03 -3.99
CA CYS A 93 12.07 -8.83 -4.82
C CYS A 93 13.44 -8.62 -5.52
N ALA A 94 14.54 -8.72 -4.78
CA ALA A 94 15.89 -8.59 -5.34
C ALA A 94 16.20 -9.66 -6.39
N LYS A 95 15.80 -10.91 -6.17
CA LYS A 95 15.95 -12.02 -7.13
C LYS A 95 15.29 -11.70 -8.48
N TYR A 96 14.13 -11.02 -8.46
CA TYR A 96 13.40 -10.62 -9.67
C TYR A 96 13.85 -9.26 -10.23
N GLY A 97 14.89 -8.65 -9.66
CA GLY A 97 15.55 -7.47 -10.21
C GLY A 97 15.02 -6.14 -9.72
N VAL A 98 14.14 -6.14 -8.72
CA VAL A 98 13.68 -4.93 -8.04
C VAL A 98 14.87 -4.18 -7.44
N LYS A 99 14.90 -2.86 -7.62
CA LYS A 99 16.01 -1.97 -7.20
C LYS A 99 15.67 -1.15 -5.97
N CYS A 100 14.37 -0.93 -5.74
CA CYS A 100 13.89 -0.16 -4.60
C CYS A 100 12.63 -0.82 -4.04
N VAL A 101 12.61 -1.00 -2.74
CA VAL A 101 11.43 -1.38 -1.98
C VAL A 101 11.12 -0.23 -1.03
N THR A 102 9.90 0.29 -1.10
CA THR A 102 9.40 1.26 -0.14
C THR A 102 8.58 0.58 0.94
N TYR A 103 8.39 1.25 2.05
CA TYR A 103 7.56 0.77 3.15
C TYR A 103 6.86 1.94 3.85
N ASN A 104 5.74 1.64 4.47
CA ASN A 104 5.01 2.54 5.34
C ASN A 104 5.18 2.06 6.78
N PHE A 105 5.52 2.98 7.68
CA PHE A 105 5.66 2.69 9.10
C PHE A 105 4.78 3.67 9.90
N MET A 106 3.49 3.58 9.66
CA MET A 106 2.46 4.42 10.29
C MET A 106 1.59 3.53 11.18
N PRO A 107 1.78 3.55 12.49
CA PRO A 107 0.95 2.75 13.39
C PRO A 107 -0.46 3.33 13.49
N VAL A 108 -1.45 2.46 13.59
CA VAL A 108 -2.87 2.73 13.89
C VAL A 108 -3.60 3.54 12.82
N PHE A 109 -3.20 4.79 12.57
CA PHE A 109 -3.89 5.72 11.65
C PHE A 109 -3.24 5.79 10.27
N ASP A 110 -2.86 4.64 9.71
CA ASP A 110 -2.32 4.55 8.36
C ASP A 110 -3.23 5.29 7.37
N TRP A 111 -2.68 6.01 6.43
CA TRP A 111 -3.36 6.69 5.31
C TRP A 111 -4.72 7.36 5.60
N THR A 112 -5.03 7.71 6.84
CA THR A 112 -6.30 8.38 7.20
C THR A 112 -6.43 9.72 6.50
N ARG A 113 -7.61 9.98 5.96
CA ARG A 113 -7.96 11.24 5.29
C ARG A 113 -9.26 11.80 5.86
N THR A 114 -9.31 13.10 6.04
CA THR A 114 -10.53 13.81 6.50
C THR A 114 -11.31 14.44 5.35
N GLN A 115 -10.67 14.61 4.19
CA GLN A 115 -11.32 15.05 2.95
C GLN A 115 -10.61 14.44 1.74
N LEU A 116 -11.39 13.96 0.76
CA LEU A 116 -10.87 13.25 -0.42
C LEU A 116 -10.76 14.13 -1.67
N ASP A 117 -11.29 15.33 -1.65
CA ASP A 117 -11.51 16.16 -2.85
C ASP A 117 -11.18 17.64 -2.66
N LYS A 118 -10.25 17.97 -1.77
CA LYS A 118 -9.85 19.36 -1.56
C LYS A 118 -9.41 19.99 -2.88
N LYS A 119 -10.05 21.11 -3.25
CA LYS A 119 -9.70 21.85 -4.47
C LYS A 119 -8.42 22.66 -4.26
N GLY A 120 -7.48 22.49 -5.19
CA GLY A 120 -6.31 23.34 -5.33
C GLY A 120 -6.62 24.62 -6.11
N ALA A 121 -5.73 25.63 -6.01
CA ALA A 121 -5.85 26.89 -6.74
C ALA A 121 -5.74 26.70 -8.27
N ASP A 122 -5.10 25.64 -8.71
CA ASP A 122 -4.93 25.25 -10.12
C ASP A 122 -6.09 24.38 -10.66
N GLY A 123 -7.14 24.16 -9.83
CA GLY A 123 -8.27 23.30 -10.17
C GLY A 123 -8.05 21.80 -9.92
N SER A 124 -6.87 21.38 -9.49
CA SER A 124 -6.61 20.01 -9.09
C SER A 124 -7.42 19.61 -7.86
N THR A 125 -7.49 18.30 -7.59
CA THR A 125 -8.02 17.76 -6.34
C THR A 125 -6.96 16.96 -5.62
N SER A 126 -6.96 17.01 -4.29
CA SER A 126 -6.04 16.23 -3.47
C SER A 126 -6.72 15.67 -2.22
N LEU A 127 -6.20 14.56 -1.75
CA LEU A 127 -6.50 14.01 -0.43
C LEU A 127 -5.82 14.86 0.63
N VAL A 128 -6.51 15.17 1.72
CA VAL A 128 -5.93 15.90 2.85
C VAL A 128 -6.37 15.30 4.19
N MET A 129 -5.55 15.51 5.19
CA MET A 129 -5.89 15.25 6.57
C MET A 129 -5.76 16.55 7.38
N TYR A 130 -6.79 16.91 8.08
CA TYR A 130 -6.78 18.02 9.04
C TYR A 130 -6.75 17.44 10.44
N TRP A 131 -5.67 17.72 11.17
CA TRP A 131 -5.48 17.21 12.51
C TRP A 131 -6.61 17.63 13.48
N GLU A 132 -7.11 18.83 13.31
CA GLU A 132 -8.20 19.36 14.11
C GLU A 132 -9.50 18.55 14.00
N GLN A 133 -9.71 17.90 12.84
CA GLN A 133 -10.85 17.02 12.62
C GLN A 133 -10.64 15.62 13.22
N MET A 134 -9.38 15.27 13.53
CA MET A 134 -9.05 14.02 14.22
C MET A 134 -9.09 14.17 15.75
N GLN A 135 -8.94 15.40 16.26
CA GLN A 135 -8.99 15.65 17.70
C GLN A 135 -10.42 15.40 18.22
N GLY A 136 -10.51 14.53 19.21
CA GLY A 136 -11.79 14.17 19.81
C GLY A 136 -12.52 13.00 19.14
N LEU A 137 -11.95 12.40 18.10
CA LEU A 137 -12.45 11.11 17.63
C LEU A 137 -12.10 10.04 18.65
N ASP A 138 -13.12 9.43 19.22
CA ASP A 138 -12.96 8.25 20.05
C ASP A 138 -13.21 6.99 19.19
N PRO A 139 -12.16 6.21 18.88
CA PRO A 139 -12.32 5.01 18.07
C PRO A 139 -13.14 3.91 18.78
N LEU A 140 -13.46 4.08 20.05
CA LEU A 140 -14.33 3.18 20.80
C LEU A 140 -15.82 3.51 20.64
N THR A 141 -16.16 4.65 20.05
CA THR A 141 -17.55 5.02 19.76
C THR A 141 -17.91 4.56 18.34
N ASP A 142 -19.13 4.07 18.15
CA ASP A 142 -19.63 3.55 16.87
C ASP A 142 -19.83 4.62 15.77
N ASP A 143 -19.41 5.87 16.01
CA ASP A 143 -19.68 7.04 15.17
C ASP A 143 -18.45 7.57 14.43
N ILE A 144 -17.46 6.71 14.11
CA ILE A 144 -16.33 7.14 13.30
C ILE A 144 -16.71 7.06 11.82
N HIS A 145 -17.12 8.19 11.27
CA HIS A 145 -17.37 8.37 9.83
C HIS A 145 -16.32 9.30 9.23
N LEU A 146 -15.12 8.77 8.99
CA LEU A 146 -14.11 9.51 8.22
C LEU A 146 -14.29 9.24 6.73
N PRO A 147 -14.16 10.25 5.86
CA PRO A 147 -14.23 10.07 4.43
C PRO A 147 -13.23 9.00 3.96
N GLY A 148 -13.72 7.99 3.23
CA GLY A 148 -12.91 6.88 2.74
C GLY A 148 -12.83 5.66 3.67
N TRP A 149 -13.20 5.74 4.92
CA TRP A 149 -13.24 4.58 5.82
C TRP A 149 -14.22 3.53 5.35
N ASP A 150 -15.44 3.93 5.04
CA ASP A 150 -16.50 3.05 4.54
C ASP A 150 -16.15 2.40 3.19
N ALA A 151 -15.23 3.00 2.42
CA ALA A 151 -14.73 2.45 1.17
C ALA A 151 -13.48 1.56 1.34
N SER A 152 -12.76 1.71 2.46
CA SER A 152 -11.47 1.03 2.70
C SER A 152 -11.59 -0.16 3.65
N TYR A 153 -12.59 -0.15 4.53
CA TYR A 153 -12.78 -1.18 5.55
C TYR A 153 -14.20 -1.70 5.57
N THR A 154 -14.34 -3.01 5.72
CA THR A 154 -15.63 -3.64 6.02
C THR A 154 -16.08 -3.30 7.45
N GLN A 155 -17.35 -3.41 7.74
CA GLN A 155 -17.89 -3.21 9.09
C GLN A 155 -17.31 -4.22 10.11
N GLU A 156 -16.86 -5.38 9.66
CA GLU A 156 -16.18 -6.37 10.49
C GLU A 156 -14.78 -5.93 10.86
N GLU A 157 -14.01 -5.43 9.89
CA GLU A 157 -12.66 -4.90 10.12
C GLU A 157 -12.68 -3.67 11.03
N VAL A 158 -13.67 -2.79 10.90
CA VAL A 158 -13.85 -1.64 11.81
C VAL A 158 -14.12 -2.12 13.23
N ARG A 159 -15.00 -3.11 13.43
CA ARG A 159 -15.25 -3.68 14.77
C ARG A 159 -14.01 -4.32 15.37
N ASP A 160 -13.22 -5.00 14.56
CA ASP A 160 -11.96 -5.62 15.01
C ASP A 160 -10.92 -4.56 15.39
N LEU A 161 -10.84 -3.46 14.64
CA LEU A 161 -9.99 -2.30 14.94
C LEU A 161 -10.40 -1.65 16.28
N ILE A 162 -11.70 -1.41 16.48
CA ILE A 162 -12.25 -0.84 17.72
C ILE A 162 -11.93 -1.73 18.90
N ARG A 163 -12.13 -3.05 18.76
CA ARG A 163 -11.80 -4.02 19.81
C ARG A 163 -10.31 -4.00 20.14
N ALA A 164 -9.45 -4.05 19.14
CA ALA A 164 -7.99 -4.03 19.34
C ALA A 164 -7.51 -2.74 19.99
N TYR A 165 -8.12 -1.60 19.66
CA TYR A 165 -7.82 -0.32 20.30
C TYR A 165 -8.25 -0.27 21.78
N GLY A 166 -9.39 -0.90 22.12
CA GLY A 166 -9.84 -1.01 23.51
C GLY A 166 -8.99 -1.91 24.40
N GLU A 167 -8.13 -2.76 23.80
CA GLU A 167 -7.21 -3.63 24.50
C GLU A 167 -5.80 -3.00 24.73
N LEU A 168 -5.55 -1.80 24.16
CA LEU A 168 -4.31 -1.02 24.34
C LEU A 168 -4.40 -0.14 25.59
#